data_98ed7e5cff84f02dbf7f3b177080eedd
#
_entry.id   98ed7e5cff84f02dbf7f3b177080eedd
#
_cell.length_a   1.000
_cell.length_b   1.000
_cell.length_c   1.000
_cell.angle_alpha   90.00
_cell.angle_beta   90.00
_cell.angle_gamma   90.00
#
_symmetry.space_group_name_H-M   'P 1'
#
loop_
_entity.id
_entity.type
_entity.pdbx_description
1 polymer ?
#
loop_
_entity_poly.entity_id
_entity_poly.type
_entity_poly.pdbx_seq_one_letter_code
_entity_poly.pdbx_strand_id
1 'polypeptide(L)'
;MKKILLTLAILSVSLFADFKTIDVAEFEKLQKEGLPVIDIRTEQEWKDTGIIEGASKITFFNDKGQPLLADWFFEVGHLLKDKKTPFIIYCAHASRSKSLGEGLVNMGFENVYELKDGIENGWIKAGKKTIKE
;
A
#
# COMPACT_ATOMS: atom_id res chain seq x y z
N MET A 1 2.63 -2.80 59.10
CA MET A 1 3.01 -3.42 57.81
C MET A 1 2.24 -2.71 56.68
N LYS A 2 2.92 -1.93 55.89
CA LYS A 2 2.29 -1.32 54.70
C LYS A 2 2.36 -2.32 53.56
N LYS A 3 1.21 -2.79 53.11
CA LYS A 3 1.11 -3.58 51.88
C LYS A 3 1.28 -2.65 50.70
N ILE A 4 2.40 -2.75 50.01
CA ILE A 4 2.62 -2.07 48.74
C ILE A 4 1.86 -2.85 47.70
N LEU A 5 0.70 -2.32 47.25
CA LEU A 5 0.03 -2.79 46.07
C LEU A 5 0.82 -2.30 44.86
N LEU A 6 1.60 -3.19 44.29
CA LEU A 6 2.24 -2.93 42.99
C LEU A 6 1.15 -3.05 41.93
N THR A 7 0.55 -1.92 41.55
CA THR A 7 -0.35 -1.85 40.43
C THR A 7 0.48 -2.00 39.17
N LEU A 8 0.51 -3.23 38.63
CA LEU A 8 1.12 -3.49 37.32
C LEU A 8 0.22 -2.80 36.28
N ALA A 9 0.61 -1.60 35.86
CA ALA A 9 0.01 -0.97 34.70
C ALA A 9 0.38 -1.81 33.48
N ILE A 10 -0.55 -2.66 33.04
CA ILE A 10 -0.43 -3.34 31.76
C ILE A 10 -0.61 -2.25 30.71
N LEU A 11 0.52 -1.75 30.22
CA LEU A 11 0.54 -0.91 29.01
C LEU A 11 0.12 -1.82 27.86
N SER A 12 -1.16 -1.86 27.55
CA SER A 12 -1.65 -2.50 26.34
C SER A 12 -1.19 -1.63 25.18
N VAL A 13 -0.04 -1.97 24.59
CA VAL A 13 0.34 -1.44 23.28
C VAL A 13 -0.62 -2.04 22.29
N SER A 14 -1.65 -1.27 21.94
CA SER A 14 -2.53 -1.59 20.82
C SER A 14 -1.66 -1.53 19.57
N LEU A 15 -1.21 -2.69 19.08
CA LEU A 15 -0.63 -2.81 17.75
C LEU A 15 -1.76 -2.68 16.74
N PHE A 16 -2.18 -1.42 16.47
CA PHE A 16 -3.09 -1.16 15.37
C PHE A 16 -2.31 -1.35 14.08
N ALA A 17 -2.81 -2.25 13.23
CA ALA A 17 -2.43 -2.31 11.84
C ALA A 17 -2.60 -0.91 11.25
N ASP A 18 -1.60 -0.40 10.52
CA ASP A 18 -1.52 1.00 10.14
C ASP A 18 -1.61 1.13 8.62
N PHE A 19 -2.62 1.90 8.17
CA PHE A 19 -2.75 2.31 6.79
C PHE A 19 -2.43 3.81 6.69
N LYS A 20 -1.38 4.15 5.93
CA LYS A 20 -0.89 5.52 5.81
C LYS A 20 -0.89 6.02 4.39
N THR A 21 -1.39 7.21 4.20
CA THR A 21 -1.26 7.96 2.95
C THR A 21 0.02 8.79 3.00
N ILE A 22 0.91 8.57 2.02
CA ILE A 22 2.22 9.23 1.96
C ILE A 22 2.33 10.10 0.70
N ASP A 23 3.05 11.20 0.81
CA ASP A 23 3.32 12.07 -0.33
C ASP A 23 4.42 11.49 -1.24
N VAL A 24 4.68 12.16 -2.38
CA VAL A 24 5.67 11.72 -3.36
C VAL A 24 7.08 11.63 -2.74
N ALA A 25 7.47 12.57 -1.89
CA ALA A 25 8.78 12.56 -1.26
C ALA A 25 8.97 11.36 -0.32
N GLU A 26 7.98 11.08 0.51
CA GLU A 26 8.01 9.91 1.38
C GLU A 26 7.93 8.60 0.60
N PHE A 27 7.14 8.56 -0.47
CA PHE A 27 7.08 7.43 -1.38
C PHE A 27 8.47 7.11 -1.96
N GLU A 28 9.17 8.10 -2.48
CA GLU A 28 10.50 7.92 -3.04
C GLU A 28 11.50 7.44 -1.98
N LYS A 29 11.41 7.97 -0.76
CA LYS A 29 12.25 7.56 0.35
C LYS A 29 12.04 6.09 0.70
N LEU A 30 10.79 5.66 0.88
CA LEU A 30 10.46 4.28 1.23
C LEU A 30 10.80 3.30 0.12
N GLN A 31 10.62 3.70 -1.13
CA GLN A 31 11.02 2.87 -2.28
C GLN A 31 12.54 2.66 -2.31
N LYS A 32 13.33 3.69 -2.03
CA LYS A 32 14.80 3.58 -1.91
C LYS A 32 15.22 2.67 -0.75
N GLU A 33 14.45 2.65 0.31
CA GLU A 33 14.67 1.75 1.46
C GLU A 33 14.30 0.30 1.14
N GLY A 34 13.73 0.02 -0.03
CA GLY A 34 13.44 -1.31 -0.53
C GLY A 34 12.03 -1.81 -0.32
N LEU A 35 11.07 -0.94 0.07
CA LEU A 35 9.68 -1.35 0.17
C LEU A 35 9.13 -1.75 -1.20
N PRO A 36 8.47 -2.92 -1.32
CA PRO A 36 7.76 -3.28 -2.53
C PRO A 36 6.69 -2.25 -2.87
N VAL A 37 6.55 -1.93 -4.14
CA VAL A 37 5.53 -1.02 -4.67
C VAL A 37 4.64 -1.78 -5.64
N ILE A 38 3.34 -1.69 -5.47
CA ILE A 38 2.35 -2.39 -6.29
C ILE A 38 1.43 -1.38 -6.96
N ASP A 39 1.42 -1.39 -8.29
CA ASP A 39 0.43 -0.69 -9.10
C ASP A 39 -0.78 -1.60 -9.26
N ILE A 40 -1.90 -1.23 -8.62
CA ILE A 40 -3.11 -2.04 -8.59
C ILE A 40 -4.09 -1.75 -9.72
N ARG A 41 -3.70 -0.88 -10.67
CA ARG A 41 -4.54 -0.47 -11.79
C ARG A 41 -4.71 -1.57 -12.83
N THR A 42 -5.44 -1.28 -13.89
CA THR A 42 -5.65 -2.17 -15.01
C THR A 42 -4.52 -2.10 -16.03
N GLU A 43 -4.41 -3.12 -16.88
CA GLU A 43 -3.45 -3.17 -17.98
C GLU A 43 -3.60 -1.97 -18.94
N GLN A 44 -4.83 -1.56 -19.22
CA GLN A 44 -5.08 -0.41 -20.09
C GLN A 44 -4.52 0.88 -19.49
N GLU A 45 -4.69 1.09 -18.19
CA GLU A 45 -4.14 2.25 -17.50
C GLU A 45 -2.60 2.25 -17.51
N TRP A 46 -1.96 1.12 -17.38
CA TRP A 46 -0.49 1.02 -17.50
C TRP A 46 0.00 1.41 -18.91
N LYS A 47 -0.73 1.00 -19.94
CA LYS A 47 -0.42 1.39 -21.33
C LYS A 47 -0.64 2.88 -21.59
N ASP A 48 -1.67 3.46 -21.00
CA ASP A 48 -2.05 4.85 -21.23
C ASP A 48 -1.06 5.83 -20.57
N THR A 49 -0.73 5.61 -19.31
CA THR A 49 0.07 6.56 -18.51
C THR A 49 1.46 6.05 -18.12
N GLY A 50 1.76 4.78 -18.34
CA GLY A 50 2.96 4.13 -17.80
C GLY A 50 2.80 3.81 -16.32
N ILE A 51 3.89 3.34 -15.73
CA ILE A 51 3.98 2.97 -14.31
C ILE A 51 5.13 3.74 -13.65
N ILE A 52 5.14 3.77 -12.32
CA ILE A 52 6.30 4.22 -11.57
C ILE A 52 7.39 3.13 -11.67
N GLU A 53 8.60 3.50 -12.04
CA GLU A 53 9.71 2.55 -12.17
C GLU A 53 9.90 1.74 -10.88
N GLY A 54 10.02 0.43 -11.03
CA GLY A 54 10.16 -0.50 -9.91
C GLY A 54 8.83 -1.02 -9.33
N ALA A 55 7.69 -0.50 -9.77
CA ALA A 55 6.39 -1.01 -9.34
C ALA A 55 6.07 -2.37 -9.96
N SER A 56 5.49 -3.26 -9.18
CA SER A 56 4.91 -4.51 -9.65
C SER A 56 3.48 -4.26 -10.13
N LYS A 57 3.16 -4.74 -11.33
CA LYS A 57 1.84 -4.59 -11.94
C LYS A 57 0.94 -5.73 -11.52
N ILE A 58 0.04 -5.49 -10.57
CA ILE A 58 -0.89 -6.50 -10.06
C ILE A 58 -2.27 -5.87 -9.90
N THR A 59 -3.14 -6.05 -10.87
CA THR A 59 -4.50 -5.51 -10.88
C THR A 59 -5.33 -6.06 -9.73
N PHE A 60 -5.94 -5.17 -8.93
CA PHE A 60 -6.88 -5.59 -7.89
C PHE A 60 -8.35 -5.53 -8.31
N PHE A 61 -8.78 -4.45 -8.95
CA PHE A 61 -10.12 -4.33 -9.52
C PHE A 61 -10.08 -4.50 -11.03
N ASN A 62 -10.94 -5.35 -11.57
CA ASN A 62 -11.09 -5.49 -13.03
C ASN A 62 -11.80 -4.28 -13.65
N ASP A 63 -12.02 -4.29 -14.98
CA ASP A 63 -12.67 -3.21 -15.71
C ASP A 63 -14.12 -2.95 -15.29
N LYS A 64 -14.75 -3.91 -14.63
CA LYS A 64 -16.10 -3.79 -14.06
C LYS A 64 -16.10 -3.35 -12.60
N GLY A 65 -14.93 -3.03 -12.03
CA GLY A 65 -14.78 -2.65 -10.63
C GLY A 65 -14.92 -3.80 -9.64
N GLN A 66 -14.80 -5.04 -10.11
CA GLN A 66 -14.89 -6.22 -9.25
C GLN A 66 -13.51 -6.60 -8.70
N PRO A 67 -13.40 -6.95 -7.40
CA PRO A 67 -12.13 -7.31 -6.81
C PRO A 67 -11.66 -8.70 -7.28
N LEU A 68 -10.38 -8.79 -7.62
CA LEU A 68 -9.71 -10.03 -8.04
C LEU A 68 -8.94 -10.63 -6.87
N LEU A 69 -9.64 -10.96 -5.79
CA LEU A 69 -9.04 -11.36 -4.51
C LEU A 69 -8.03 -12.51 -4.63
N ALA A 70 -8.44 -13.62 -5.20
CA ALA A 70 -7.61 -14.82 -5.28
C ALA A 70 -6.33 -14.58 -6.09
N ASP A 71 -6.47 -14.00 -7.28
CA ASP A 71 -5.33 -13.72 -8.17
C ASP A 71 -4.38 -12.70 -7.54
N TRP A 72 -4.93 -11.64 -6.94
CA TRP A 72 -4.12 -10.59 -6.31
C TRP A 72 -3.31 -11.14 -5.15
N PHE A 73 -3.91 -11.89 -4.23
CA PHE A 73 -3.20 -12.47 -3.10
C PHE A 73 -2.19 -13.54 -3.51
N PHE A 74 -2.46 -14.28 -4.57
CA PHE A 74 -1.49 -15.21 -5.13
C PHE A 74 -0.22 -14.49 -5.61
N GLU A 75 -0.37 -13.43 -6.40
CA GLU A 75 0.76 -12.65 -6.92
C GLU A 75 1.50 -11.90 -5.81
N VAL A 76 0.78 -11.25 -4.91
CA VAL A 76 1.36 -10.50 -3.79
C VAL A 76 2.09 -11.40 -2.82
N GLY A 77 1.66 -12.65 -2.65
CA GLY A 77 2.34 -13.65 -1.84
C GLY A 77 3.77 -13.96 -2.30
N HIS A 78 4.10 -13.67 -3.55
CA HIS A 78 5.48 -13.78 -4.06
C HIS A 78 6.35 -12.57 -3.74
N LEU A 79 5.73 -11.43 -3.42
CA LEU A 79 6.44 -10.18 -3.10
C LEU A 79 6.59 -9.96 -1.61
N LEU A 80 5.58 -10.34 -0.83
CA LEU A 80 5.52 -10.09 0.61
C LEU A 80 5.85 -11.37 1.36
N LYS A 81 6.83 -11.29 2.25
CA LYS A 81 7.25 -12.41 3.08
C LYS A 81 6.15 -12.84 4.06
N ASP A 82 5.47 -11.86 4.66
CA ASP A 82 4.38 -12.05 5.60
C ASP A 82 3.52 -10.77 5.71
N LYS A 83 2.50 -10.78 6.57
CA LYS A 83 1.63 -9.63 6.79
C LYS A 83 2.29 -8.45 7.53
N LYS A 84 3.48 -8.62 8.05
CA LYS A 84 4.28 -7.56 8.71
C LYS A 84 5.17 -6.82 7.73
N THR A 85 5.44 -7.39 6.56
CA THR A 85 6.26 -6.77 5.53
C THR A 85 5.62 -5.47 5.06
N PRO A 86 6.29 -4.32 5.22
CA PRO A 86 5.76 -3.04 4.73
C PRO A 86 5.78 -2.99 3.21
N PHE A 87 4.76 -2.39 2.63
CA PHE A 87 4.66 -2.19 1.19
C PHE A 87 3.78 -1.01 0.83
N ILE A 88 3.90 -0.56 -0.40
CA ILE A 88 3.18 0.59 -0.92
C ILE A 88 2.27 0.14 -2.06
N ILE A 89 1.04 0.59 -2.05
CA ILE A 89 0.10 0.43 -3.16
C ILE A 89 -0.24 1.79 -3.75
N TYR A 90 -0.55 1.84 -5.03
CA TYR A 90 -1.12 3.02 -5.64
C TYR A 90 -2.09 2.67 -6.77
N CYS A 91 -3.01 3.59 -7.02
CA CYS A 91 -3.90 3.56 -8.17
C CYS A 91 -3.84 4.92 -8.91
N ALA A 92 -4.84 5.24 -9.73
CA ALA A 92 -4.83 6.48 -10.50
C ALA A 92 -5.01 7.73 -9.61
N HIS A 93 -6.02 7.72 -8.71
CA HIS A 93 -6.46 8.89 -7.92
C HIS A 93 -6.62 8.58 -6.41
N ALA A 94 -6.01 7.53 -5.92
CA ALA A 94 -6.05 7.06 -4.53
C ALA A 94 -7.36 6.42 -4.04
N SER A 95 -8.47 6.47 -4.77
CA SER A 95 -9.74 5.90 -4.32
C SER A 95 -9.72 4.37 -4.18
N ARG A 96 -9.19 3.67 -5.18
CA ARG A 96 -9.07 2.20 -5.18
C ARG A 96 -8.03 1.73 -4.17
N SER A 97 -6.90 2.40 -4.08
CA SER A 97 -5.84 2.07 -3.12
C SER A 97 -6.27 2.29 -1.69
N LYS A 98 -7.05 3.33 -1.41
CA LYS A 98 -7.62 3.56 -0.08
C LYS A 98 -8.57 2.44 0.32
N SER A 99 -9.47 2.05 -0.57
CA SER A 99 -10.41 0.96 -0.33
C SER A 99 -9.69 -0.37 -0.06
N LEU A 100 -8.72 -0.71 -0.90
CA LEU A 100 -7.90 -1.92 -0.72
C LEU A 100 -7.08 -1.84 0.57
N GLY A 101 -6.41 -0.73 0.83
CA GLY A 101 -5.55 -0.57 2.01
C GLY A 101 -6.30 -0.72 3.33
N GLU A 102 -7.47 -0.13 3.43
CA GLU A 102 -8.36 -0.29 4.60
C GLU A 102 -8.78 -1.76 4.77
N GLY A 103 -9.12 -2.45 3.68
CA GLY A 103 -9.44 -3.88 3.69
C GLY A 103 -8.26 -4.75 4.13
N LEU A 104 -7.07 -4.45 3.65
CA LEU A 104 -5.84 -5.18 4.01
C LEU A 104 -5.51 -5.06 5.49
N VAL A 105 -5.63 -3.86 6.04
CA VAL A 105 -5.42 -3.62 7.48
C VAL A 105 -6.42 -4.43 8.31
N ASN A 106 -7.68 -4.48 7.90
CA ASN A 106 -8.69 -5.31 8.56
C ASN A 106 -8.40 -6.82 8.46
N MET A 107 -7.61 -7.23 7.47
CA MET A 107 -7.16 -8.61 7.31
C MET A 107 -5.87 -8.93 8.07
N GLY A 108 -5.31 -7.96 8.78
CA GLY A 108 -4.13 -8.13 9.62
C GLY A 108 -2.79 -7.72 8.98
N PHE A 109 -2.80 -7.08 7.80
CA PHE A 109 -1.60 -6.46 7.26
C PHE A 109 -1.24 -5.22 8.10
N GLU A 110 0.02 -5.12 8.53
CA GLU A 110 0.40 -4.15 9.57
C GLU A 110 0.93 -2.82 9.01
N ASN A 111 1.62 -2.85 7.89
CA ASN A 111 2.33 -1.67 7.37
C ASN A 111 1.98 -1.44 5.89
N VAL A 112 0.79 -0.90 5.66
CA VAL A 112 0.29 -0.62 4.30
C VAL A 112 0.32 0.88 4.06
N TYR A 113 0.98 1.29 2.97
CA TYR A 113 1.07 2.67 2.52
C TYR A 113 0.36 2.84 1.19
N GLU A 114 -0.19 4.04 0.96
CA GLU A 114 -0.65 4.43 -0.37
C GLU A 114 -0.03 5.76 -0.81
N LEU A 115 0.15 5.93 -2.11
CA LEU A 115 0.57 7.20 -2.67
C LEU A 115 -0.59 8.19 -2.67
N LYS A 116 -0.42 9.32 -1.98
CA LYS A 116 -1.39 10.42 -1.95
C LYS A 116 -1.73 10.88 -3.37
N ASP A 117 -3.02 10.99 -3.64
CA ASP A 117 -3.58 11.42 -4.93
C ASP A 117 -3.27 10.50 -6.13
N GLY A 118 -2.59 9.37 -5.89
CA GLY A 118 -2.29 8.35 -6.90
C GLY A 118 -1.23 8.78 -7.92
N ILE A 119 -1.08 7.95 -8.97
CA ILE A 119 -0.06 8.22 -10.00
C ILE A 119 -0.40 9.44 -10.85
N GLU A 120 -1.68 9.67 -11.18
CA GLU A 120 -2.06 10.78 -12.07
C GLU A 120 -2.06 12.13 -11.35
N ASN A 121 -2.76 12.24 -10.23
CA ASN A 121 -2.89 13.51 -9.50
C ASN A 121 -1.76 13.79 -8.51
N GLY A 122 -1.03 12.77 -8.10
CA GLY A 122 0.13 12.89 -7.22
C GLY A 122 1.46 12.90 -7.99
N TRP A 123 1.85 11.76 -8.52
CA TRP A 123 3.14 11.54 -9.16
C TRP A 123 3.36 12.34 -10.44
N ILE A 124 2.49 12.16 -11.44
CA ILE A 124 2.62 12.81 -12.75
C ILE A 124 2.42 14.32 -12.61
N LYS A 125 1.44 14.75 -11.84
CA LYS A 125 1.17 16.17 -11.60
C LYS A 125 2.33 16.87 -10.88
N ALA A 126 3.10 16.15 -10.08
CA ALA A 126 4.32 16.65 -9.44
C ALA A 126 5.52 16.73 -10.41
N GLY A 127 5.34 16.39 -11.68
CA GLY A 127 6.40 16.40 -12.70
C GLY A 127 7.30 15.17 -12.71
N LYS A 128 6.91 14.11 -12.02
CA LYS A 128 7.68 12.87 -11.98
C LYS A 128 7.42 12.01 -13.21
N LYS A 129 8.45 11.28 -13.64
CA LYS A 129 8.41 10.45 -14.84
C LYS A 129 7.82 9.07 -14.57
N THR A 130 7.14 8.57 -15.59
CA THR A 130 6.69 7.17 -15.66
C THR A 130 7.45 6.44 -16.74
N ILE A 131 7.45 5.11 -16.67
CA ILE A 131 8.00 4.24 -17.69
C ILE A 131 6.87 3.43 -18.33
N LYS A 132 7.03 3.09 -19.59
CA LYS A 132 6.14 2.17 -20.31
C LYS A 132 6.86 0.84 -20.53
N GLU A 133 6.24 -0.22 -20.06
CA GLU A 133 6.68 -1.60 -20.28
C GLU A 133 5.66 -2.37 -21.09
#